data_f5f2128bad3cb852b45d015e06dabf8f
#
_entry.id   f5f2128bad3cb852b45d015e06dabf8f
#
_cell.length_a   1.000
_cell.length_b   1.000
_cell.length_c   1.000
_cell.angle_alpha   90.00
_cell.angle_beta   90.00
_cell.angle_gamma   90.00
#
_symmetry.space_group_name_H-M   'P 1'
#
loop_
_entity.id
_entity.type
_entity.pdbx_description
1 polymer ?
#
loop_
_entity_poly.entity_id
_entity_poly.type
_entity_poly.pdbx_seq_one_letter_code
_entity_poly.pdbx_strand_id
1 'polypeptide(L)'
;SEAKAIFVEDDKLAGVIEQANSIEPLHLENTWVINNGALDALITAGLNVPEEAVYTARDTATCSSLATIVYTSGTTGRPKGCPLTHGHFLNLSVNTKLAEPEIANPHNSSIIFLPLAHVLARLIQILAMDAGVQIGHSPNIKNLAADLDSFKPTMLLVVPRVFEKIYEGAKAKAAKGGTLNKALFDRSVKVAVEWSRAKISGRVPLALAAQYTFYDRLVYAKLRAAMGGQLKYAVS
;
A
#
# COMPACT_ATOMS: atom_id res chain seq x y z
N SER A 1 -1.01 -21.10 -14.65
CA SER A 1 0.39 -20.75 -14.34
C SER A 1 1.20 -22.03 -14.21
N GLU A 2 2.45 -22.00 -14.54
CA GLU A 2 3.40 -23.11 -14.34
C GLU A 2 4.02 -23.07 -12.94
N ALA A 3 3.22 -22.72 -11.92
CA ALA A 3 3.69 -22.63 -10.55
C ALA A 3 4.13 -24.00 -10.03
N LYS A 4 5.31 -24.07 -9.43
CA LYS A 4 5.90 -25.27 -8.83
C LYS A 4 5.54 -25.44 -7.36
N ALA A 5 5.33 -24.33 -6.68
CA ALA A 5 4.97 -24.30 -5.28
C ALA A 5 3.85 -23.28 -5.02
N ILE A 6 3.06 -23.53 -3.99
CA ILE A 6 2.03 -22.61 -3.53
C ILE A 6 2.14 -22.41 -2.01
N PHE A 7 1.95 -21.15 -1.58
CA PHE A 7 1.80 -20.79 -0.19
C PHE A 7 0.35 -20.47 0.07
N VAL A 8 -0.22 -21.07 1.10
CA VAL A 8 -1.58 -20.83 1.57
C VAL A 8 -1.55 -20.50 3.06
N GLU A 9 -2.52 -19.70 3.52
CA GLU A 9 -2.57 -19.27 4.91
C GLU A 9 -2.88 -20.44 5.86
N ASP A 10 -3.92 -21.22 5.53
CA ASP A 10 -4.50 -22.24 6.41
C ASP A 10 -4.93 -23.51 5.62
N ASP A 11 -5.36 -24.52 6.37
CA ASP A 11 -5.83 -25.80 5.84
C ASP A 11 -7.09 -25.66 4.97
N LYS A 12 -7.92 -24.64 5.22
CA LYS A 12 -9.10 -24.39 4.40
C LYS A 12 -8.71 -24.02 2.99
N LEU A 13 -7.70 -23.15 2.85
CA LEU A 13 -7.17 -22.78 1.54
C LEU A 13 -6.38 -23.93 0.90
N ALA A 14 -5.67 -24.75 1.69
CA ALA A 14 -5.04 -25.96 1.18
C ALA A 14 -6.07 -26.92 0.57
N GLY A 15 -7.20 -27.13 1.22
CA GLY A 15 -8.30 -27.93 0.70
C GLY A 15 -8.89 -27.41 -0.61
N VAL A 16 -8.90 -26.09 -0.82
CA VAL A 16 -9.30 -25.51 -2.12
C VAL A 16 -8.31 -25.90 -3.23
N ILE A 17 -7.02 -25.92 -2.92
CA ILE A 17 -5.98 -26.33 -3.89
C ILE A 17 -6.10 -27.81 -4.21
N GLU A 18 -6.32 -28.67 -3.22
CA GLU A 18 -6.55 -30.11 -3.41
C GLU A 18 -7.78 -30.37 -4.29
N GLN A 19 -8.87 -29.64 -4.03
CA GLN A 19 -10.08 -29.73 -4.84
C GLN A 19 -9.83 -29.26 -6.29
N ALA A 20 -9.09 -28.17 -6.47
CA ALA A 20 -8.71 -27.72 -7.81
C ALA A 20 -7.83 -28.75 -8.54
N ASN A 21 -6.86 -29.35 -7.83
CA ASN A 21 -5.98 -30.40 -8.36
C ASN A 21 -6.73 -31.69 -8.76
N SER A 22 -7.85 -31.99 -8.09
CA SER A 22 -8.71 -33.12 -8.46
C SER A 22 -9.50 -32.90 -9.74
N ILE A 23 -9.74 -31.64 -10.12
CA ILE A 23 -10.45 -31.26 -11.36
C ILE A 23 -9.46 -31.21 -12.53
N GLU A 24 -8.32 -30.56 -12.33
CA GLU A 24 -7.25 -30.39 -13.30
C GLU A 24 -5.89 -30.48 -12.60
N PRO A 25 -4.99 -31.39 -13.00
CA PRO A 25 -3.68 -31.54 -12.38
C PRO A 25 -2.87 -30.24 -12.40
N LEU A 26 -2.50 -29.74 -11.21
CA LEU A 26 -1.80 -28.46 -11.06
C LEU A 26 -0.27 -28.57 -11.18
N HIS A 27 0.28 -29.81 -11.21
CA HIS A 27 1.73 -30.10 -11.28
C HIS A 27 2.55 -29.37 -10.18
N LEU A 28 1.93 -29.15 -9.00
CA LEU A 28 2.61 -28.56 -7.86
C LEU A 28 3.54 -29.58 -7.20
N GLU A 29 4.77 -29.15 -6.94
CA GLU A 29 5.77 -29.94 -6.23
C GLU A 29 5.59 -29.79 -4.70
N ASN A 30 5.15 -28.61 -4.24
CA ASN A 30 4.95 -28.30 -2.83
C ASN A 30 3.74 -27.40 -2.57
N THR A 31 3.01 -27.69 -1.51
CA THR A 31 2.00 -26.82 -0.91
C THR A 31 2.43 -26.48 0.51
N TRP A 32 2.70 -25.21 0.77
CA TRP A 32 3.16 -24.71 2.07
C TRP A 32 2.02 -24.01 2.81
N VAL A 33 1.65 -24.57 3.98
CA VAL A 33 0.59 -24.00 4.84
C VAL A 33 1.25 -23.16 5.93
N ILE A 34 1.07 -21.84 5.89
CA ILE A 34 1.77 -20.89 6.77
C ILE A 34 1.44 -21.16 8.23
N ASN A 35 0.16 -21.33 8.58
CA ASN A 35 -0.29 -21.58 9.96
C ASN A 35 0.17 -22.94 10.52
N ASN A 36 0.65 -23.85 9.67
CA ASN A 36 1.17 -25.15 10.06
C ASN A 36 2.72 -25.18 10.15
N GLY A 37 3.34 -24.01 10.30
CA GLY A 37 4.80 -23.92 10.49
C GLY A 37 5.61 -24.02 9.19
N ALA A 38 5.00 -23.77 8.03
CA ALA A 38 5.69 -23.84 6.75
C ALA A 38 6.91 -22.90 6.66
N LEU A 39 6.86 -21.73 7.30
CA LEU A 39 7.98 -20.78 7.30
C LEU A 39 9.18 -21.33 8.09
N ASP A 40 8.94 -21.94 9.26
CA ASP A 40 10.00 -22.55 10.07
C ASP A 40 10.61 -23.78 9.37
N ALA A 41 9.79 -24.55 8.67
CA ALA A 41 10.24 -25.68 7.87
C ALA A 41 11.14 -25.21 6.70
N LEU A 42 10.80 -24.11 6.02
CA LEU A 42 11.61 -23.52 4.97
C LEU A 42 12.93 -22.95 5.48
N ILE A 43 12.89 -22.26 6.63
CA ILE A 43 14.11 -21.75 7.28
C ILE A 43 15.03 -22.93 7.60
N THR A 44 14.49 -24.00 8.18
CA THR A 44 15.27 -25.21 8.52
C THR A 44 15.88 -25.87 7.28
N ALA A 45 15.10 -25.98 6.20
CA ALA A 45 15.58 -26.54 4.93
C ALA A 45 16.68 -25.67 4.30
N GLY A 46 16.62 -24.36 4.51
CA GLY A 46 17.59 -23.39 3.99
C GLY A 46 18.93 -23.33 4.75
N LEU A 47 19.02 -23.85 5.99
CA LEU A 47 20.21 -23.72 6.83
C LEU A 47 21.51 -24.25 6.20
N ASN A 48 21.42 -25.25 5.34
CA ASN A 48 22.56 -25.89 4.67
C ASN A 48 22.71 -25.46 3.20
N VAL A 49 21.92 -24.50 2.74
CA VAL A 49 22.05 -23.98 1.37
C VAL A 49 23.15 -22.94 1.35
N PRO A 50 24.21 -23.13 0.51
CA PRO A 50 25.30 -22.16 0.41
C PRO A 50 24.76 -20.81 -0.12
N GLU A 51 25.26 -19.70 0.43
CA GLU A 51 24.93 -18.34 -0.06
C GLU A 51 25.19 -18.19 -1.57
N GLU A 52 26.26 -18.82 -2.06
CA GLU A 52 26.61 -18.82 -3.48
C GLU A 52 25.51 -19.39 -4.37
N ALA A 53 24.77 -20.40 -3.90
CA ALA A 53 23.62 -20.94 -4.64
C ALA A 53 22.49 -19.92 -4.77
N VAL A 54 22.28 -19.09 -3.74
CA VAL A 54 21.29 -18.01 -3.76
C VAL A 54 21.72 -16.91 -4.74
N TYR A 55 23.00 -16.52 -4.70
CA TYR A 55 23.55 -15.51 -5.62
C TYR A 55 23.51 -15.99 -7.07
N THR A 56 23.90 -17.24 -7.33
CA THR A 56 23.82 -17.84 -8.66
C THR A 56 22.39 -17.84 -9.19
N ALA A 57 21.41 -18.24 -8.38
CA ALA A 57 20.00 -18.20 -8.77
C ALA A 57 19.50 -16.77 -9.03
N ARG A 58 19.88 -15.80 -8.18
CA ARG A 58 19.55 -14.39 -8.37
C ARG A 58 20.09 -13.84 -9.68
N ASP A 59 21.33 -14.14 -9.99
CA ASP A 59 22.05 -13.58 -11.14
C ASP A 59 21.57 -14.14 -12.49
N THR A 60 20.72 -15.17 -12.47
CA THR A 60 20.03 -15.64 -13.69
C THR A 60 18.90 -14.71 -14.14
N ALA A 61 18.39 -13.85 -13.23
CA ALA A 61 17.28 -12.95 -13.54
C ALA A 61 17.79 -11.73 -14.33
N THR A 62 17.05 -11.38 -15.39
CA THR A 62 17.31 -10.21 -16.23
C THR A 62 16.09 -9.27 -16.22
N CYS A 63 16.23 -8.08 -16.79
CA CYS A 63 15.09 -7.16 -16.94
C CYS A 63 13.93 -7.77 -17.74
N SER A 64 14.19 -8.69 -18.66
CA SER A 64 13.17 -9.39 -19.45
C SER A 64 12.60 -10.63 -18.76
N SER A 65 13.22 -11.09 -17.67
CA SER A 65 12.71 -12.23 -16.89
C SER A 65 11.37 -11.90 -16.25
N LEU A 66 10.47 -12.90 -16.19
CA LEU A 66 9.18 -12.78 -15.52
C LEU A 66 9.38 -12.55 -14.02
N ALA A 67 8.83 -11.45 -13.50
CA ALA A 67 8.84 -11.14 -12.07
C ALA A 67 7.58 -11.62 -11.37
N THR A 68 6.43 -11.45 -12.02
CA THR A 68 5.13 -11.82 -11.44
C THR A 68 4.04 -11.92 -12.49
N ILE A 69 2.99 -12.69 -12.17
CA ILE A 69 1.74 -12.69 -12.93
C ILE A 69 0.65 -12.17 -12.00
N VAL A 70 0.06 -11.04 -12.36
CA VAL A 70 -1.06 -10.46 -11.62
C VAL A 70 -2.37 -10.87 -12.27
N TYR A 71 -3.20 -11.60 -11.54
CA TYR A 71 -4.51 -12.00 -12.05
C TYR A 71 -5.54 -10.91 -11.77
N THR A 72 -6.28 -10.52 -12.82
CA THR A 72 -7.37 -9.54 -12.74
C THR A 72 -8.70 -10.22 -13.07
N SER A 73 -9.77 -9.77 -12.40
CA SER A 73 -11.13 -10.18 -12.77
C SER A 73 -11.48 -9.60 -14.13
N GLY A 74 -11.27 -10.37 -15.20
CA GLY A 74 -11.60 -9.93 -16.55
C GLY A 74 -13.11 -9.66 -16.71
N THR A 75 -13.47 -8.79 -17.64
CA THR A 75 -14.86 -8.50 -18.01
C THR A 75 -15.62 -9.74 -18.53
N THR A 76 -14.93 -10.82 -18.86
CA THR A 76 -15.48 -12.07 -19.42
C THR A 76 -15.67 -13.18 -18.37
N GLY A 77 -15.56 -12.87 -17.07
CA GLY A 77 -15.83 -13.81 -15.97
C GLY A 77 -14.67 -14.74 -15.60
N ARG A 78 -13.70 -15.01 -16.46
CA ARG A 78 -12.49 -15.76 -16.11
C ARG A 78 -11.34 -14.81 -15.79
N PRO A 79 -10.61 -14.98 -14.65
CA PRO A 79 -9.44 -14.17 -14.34
C PRO A 79 -8.38 -14.29 -15.45
N LYS A 80 -7.80 -13.15 -15.83
CA LYS A 80 -6.71 -13.08 -16.81
C LYS A 80 -5.40 -12.79 -16.09
N GLY A 81 -4.37 -13.59 -16.37
CA GLY A 81 -3.01 -13.37 -15.87
C GLY A 81 -2.29 -12.33 -16.73
N CYS A 82 -1.84 -11.24 -16.09
CA CYS A 82 -1.01 -10.22 -16.70
C CYS A 82 0.46 -10.46 -16.28
N PRO A 83 1.34 -10.91 -17.19
CA PRO A 83 2.74 -11.12 -16.89
C PRO A 83 3.47 -9.78 -16.80
N LEU A 84 4.23 -9.59 -15.73
CA LEU A 84 5.07 -8.43 -15.51
C LEU A 84 6.52 -8.88 -15.34
N THR A 85 7.42 -8.24 -16.07
CA THR A 85 8.87 -8.51 -15.97
C THR A 85 9.53 -7.64 -14.91
N HIS A 86 10.75 -7.97 -14.50
CA HIS A 86 11.57 -7.13 -13.64
C HIS A 86 11.77 -5.74 -14.24
N GLY A 87 11.96 -5.64 -15.56
CA GLY A 87 12.11 -4.38 -16.27
C GLY A 87 10.91 -3.44 -16.16
N HIS A 88 9.68 -3.95 -16.11
CA HIS A 88 8.50 -3.11 -15.91
C HIS A 88 8.55 -2.36 -14.58
N PHE A 89 8.90 -3.05 -13.50
CA PHE A 89 9.01 -2.45 -12.16
C PHE A 89 10.20 -1.49 -12.06
N LEU A 90 11.37 -1.88 -12.58
CA LEU A 90 12.56 -1.04 -12.56
C LEU A 90 12.36 0.26 -13.35
N ASN A 91 11.82 0.18 -14.56
CA ASN A 91 11.54 1.36 -15.37
C ASN A 91 10.59 2.32 -14.65
N LEU A 92 9.54 1.79 -14.02
CA LEU A 92 8.60 2.62 -13.27
C LEU A 92 9.26 3.25 -12.03
N SER A 93 10.09 2.50 -11.32
CA SER A 93 10.83 3.02 -10.17
C SER A 93 11.81 4.14 -10.56
N VAL A 94 12.60 3.93 -11.62
CA VAL A 94 13.54 4.94 -12.13
C VAL A 94 12.79 6.20 -12.56
N ASN A 95 11.71 6.07 -13.33
CA ASN A 95 10.91 7.21 -13.77
C ASN A 95 10.27 7.94 -12.59
N THR A 96 9.78 7.23 -11.58
CA THR A 96 9.21 7.86 -10.37
C THR A 96 10.27 8.62 -9.58
N LYS A 97 11.48 8.07 -9.42
CA LYS A 97 12.60 8.78 -8.75
C LYS A 97 13.00 10.06 -9.49
N LEU A 98 12.95 10.05 -10.82
CA LEU A 98 13.26 11.22 -11.65
C LEU A 98 12.14 12.27 -11.62
N ALA A 99 10.88 11.84 -11.67
CA ALA A 99 9.74 12.74 -11.71
C ALA A 99 9.40 13.32 -10.32
N GLU A 100 9.55 12.51 -9.27
CA GLU A 100 9.11 12.84 -7.91
C GLU A 100 10.24 12.57 -6.89
N PRO A 101 11.40 13.23 -7.01
CA PRO A 101 12.55 12.98 -6.13
C PRO A 101 12.26 13.34 -4.66
N GLU A 102 11.29 14.21 -4.42
CA GLU A 102 10.84 14.55 -3.07
C GLU A 102 10.10 13.42 -2.36
N ILE A 103 9.47 12.52 -3.14
CA ILE A 103 8.71 11.37 -2.65
C ILE A 103 9.62 10.15 -2.55
N ALA A 104 10.35 9.86 -3.63
CA ALA A 104 11.16 8.65 -3.77
C ALA A 104 12.60 8.87 -3.28
N ASN A 105 12.78 8.97 -1.95
CA ASN A 105 14.10 9.15 -1.33
C ASN A 105 14.16 8.53 0.09
N PRO A 106 15.38 8.30 0.65
CA PRO A 106 15.58 7.62 1.94
C PRO A 106 15.07 8.37 3.17
N HIS A 107 14.72 9.65 3.06
CA HIS A 107 14.20 10.45 4.17
C HIS A 107 12.71 10.28 4.38
N ASN A 108 12.06 9.55 3.48
CA ASN A 108 10.64 9.26 3.55
C ASN A 108 10.35 7.89 4.14
N SER A 109 9.15 7.78 4.67
CA SER A 109 8.61 6.54 5.20
C SER A 109 7.16 6.35 4.73
N SER A 110 6.77 5.11 4.50
CA SER A 110 5.40 4.77 4.10
C SER A 110 4.93 3.49 4.81
N ILE A 111 3.63 3.31 4.90
CA ILE A 111 3.03 2.10 5.42
C ILE A 111 2.23 1.38 4.33
N ILE A 112 2.51 0.10 4.15
CA ILE A 112 1.77 -0.75 3.21
C ILE A 112 0.71 -1.52 4.00
N PHE A 113 -0.54 -1.30 3.64
CA PHE A 113 -1.72 -1.98 4.18
C PHE A 113 -2.59 -2.60 3.07
N LEU A 114 -2.25 -2.31 1.82
CA LEU A 114 -2.87 -2.94 0.66
C LEU A 114 -2.24 -4.31 0.41
N PRO A 115 -3.03 -5.34 0.05
CA PRO A 115 -2.49 -6.65 -0.27
C PRO A 115 -1.49 -6.59 -1.44
N LEU A 116 -0.34 -7.26 -1.29
CA LEU A 116 0.68 -7.34 -2.35
C LEU A 116 0.20 -8.11 -3.62
N ALA A 117 -0.95 -8.75 -3.55
CA ALA A 117 -1.65 -9.29 -4.72
C ALA A 117 -2.08 -8.18 -5.70
N HIS A 118 -2.32 -6.95 -5.21
CA HIS A 118 -2.56 -5.79 -6.06
C HIS A 118 -1.24 -5.20 -6.56
N VAL A 119 -1.18 -4.97 -7.87
CA VAL A 119 0.02 -4.44 -8.54
C VAL A 119 0.51 -3.12 -7.93
N LEU A 120 -0.40 -2.25 -7.49
CA LEU A 120 -0.06 -0.96 -6.88
C LEU A 120 0.74 -1.13 -5.58
N ALA A 121 0.32 -2.02 -4.67
CA ALA A 121 1.04 -2.27 -3.42
C ALA A 121 2.43 -2.86 -3.68
N ARG A 122 2.53 -3.77 -4.64
CA ARG A 122 3.80 -4.36 -5.06
C ARG A 122 4.74 -3.33 -5.67
N LEU A 123 4.20 -2.43 -6.49
CA LEU A 123 4.98 -1.32 -7.04
C LEU A 123 5.57 -0.42 -5.95
N ILE A 124 4.76 -0.05 -4.94
CA ILE A 124 5.24 0.79 -3.83
C ILE A 124 6.36 0.08 -3.08
N GLN A 125 6.21 -1.21 -2.83
CA GLN A 125 7.24 -1.99 -2.15
C GLN A 125 8.55 -1.97 -2.93
N ILE A 126 8.51 -2.20 -4.25
CA ILE A 126 9.71 -2.21 -5.10
C ILE A 126 10.32 -0.80 -5.19
N LEU A 127 9.49 0.23 -5.42
CA LEU A 127 9.95 1.62 -5.42
C LEU A 127 10.62 2.00 -4.09
N ALA A 128 10.04 1.60 -2.98
CA ALA A 128 10.59 1.89 -1.66
C ALA A 128 11.95 1.20 -1.43
N MET A 129 12.08 -0.05 -1.85
CA MET A 129 13.37 -0.77 -1.79
C MET A 129 14.44 -0.10 -2.66
N ASP A 130 14.09 0.29 -3.89
CA ASP A 130 15.02 0.92 -4.83
C ASP A 130 15.35 2.38 -4.44
N ALA A 131 14.44 3.10 -3.82
CA ALA A 131 14.64 4.48 -3.37
C ALA A 131 15.14 4.60 -1.92
N GLY A 132 15.25 3.49 -1.18
CA GLY A 132 15.65 3.48 0.23
C GLY A 132 14.59 4.03 1.18
N VAL A 133 13.31 4.09 0.77
CA VAL A 133 12.20 4.55 1.61
C VAL A 133 11.93 3.53 2.70
N GLN A 134 11.78 3.98 3.95
CA GLN A 134 11.42 3.10 5.05
C GLN A 134 9.97 2.62 4.93
N ILE A 135 9.75 1.30 4.98
CA ILE A 135 8.43 0.69 4.86
C ILE A 135 8.01 0.01 6.16
N GLY A 136 6.80 0.38 6.64
CA GLY A 136 6.04 -0.39 7.62
C GLY A 136 5.00 -1.26 6.92
N HIS A 137 4.70 -2.41 7.51
CA HIS A 137 3.62 -3.29 7.03
C HIS A 137 2.50 -3.35 8.07
N SER A 138 1.28 -3.02 7.65
CA SER A 138 0.07 -3.17 8.47
C SER A 138 -0.74 -4.38 7.95
N PRO A 139 -0.76 -5.50 8.69
CA PRO A 139 -1.40 -6.72 8.22
C PRO A 139 -2.92 -6.64 8.29
N ASN A 140 -3.48 -5.73 9.09
CA ASN A 140 -4.91 -5.62 9.30
C ASN A 140 -5.40 -4.18 9.19
N ILE A 141 -6.17 -3.90 8.16
CA ILE A 141 -6.73 -2.57 7.90
C ILE A 141 -7.57 -2.00 9.08
N LYS A 142 -8.07 -2.87 9.99
CA LYS A 142 -8.80 -2.43 11.18
C LYS A 142 -7.87 -1.74 12.18
N ASN A 143 -6.60 -2.09 12.18
CA ASN A 143 -5.57 -1.52 13.07
C ASN A 143 -4.84 -0.33 12.43
N LEU A 144 -5.13 -0.02 11.17
CA LEU A 144 -4.41 0.99 10.40
C LEU A 144 -4.27 2.33 11.13
N ALA A 145 -5.27 2.77 11.87
CA ALA A 145 -5.19 4.03 12.62
C ALA A 145 -4.13 3.99 13.74
N ALA A 146 -4.02 2.87 14.46
CA ALA A 146 -3.01 2.67 15.49
C ALA A 146 -1.62 2.51 14.87
N ASP A 147 -1.52 1.82 13.73
CA ASP A 147 -0.27 1.62 12.99
C ASP A 147 0.24 2.96 12.43
N LEU A 148 -0.66 3.82 11.90
CA LEU A 148 -0.32 5.17 11.46
C LEU A 148 0.19 6.06 12.59
N ASP A 149 -0.44 5.99 13.77
CA ASP A 149 -0.02 6.76 14.94
C ASP A 149 1.34 6.31 15.48
N SER A 150 1.58 4.99 15.47
CA SER A 150 2.85 4.39 15.92
C SER A 150 3.99 4.64 14.93
N PHE A 151 3.78 4.37 13.64
CA PHE A 151 4.82 4.42 12.61
C PHE A 151 5.09 5.85 12.10
N LYS A 152 4.06 6.72 12.10
CA LYS A 152 4.12 8.13 11.67
C LYS A 152 4.71 8.32 10.27
N PRO A 153 4.10 7.74 9.23
CA PRO A 153 4.63 7.82 7.88
C PRO A 153 4.69 9.26 7.37
N THR A 154 5.68 9.56 6.54
CA THR A 154 5.79 10.86 5.85
C THR A 154 5.03 10.89 4.54
N MET A 155 4.78 9.74 3.96
CA MET A 155 3.97 9.59 2.75
C MET A 155 3.02 8.39 2.84
N LEU A 156 1.87 8.51 2.18
CA LEU A 156 0.91 7.41 2.02
C LEU A 156 0.52 7.28 0.56
N LEU A 157 0.54 6.05 0.08
CA LEU A 157 -0.11 5.72 -1.17
C LEU A 157 -1.39 4.94 -0.85
N VAL A 158 -2.51 5.51 -1.24
CA VAL A 158 -3.83 5.00 -0.89
C VAL A 158 -4.76 5.09 -2.08
N VAL A 159 -5.71 4.18 -2.16
CA VAL A 159 -6.82 4.33 -3.11
C VAL A 159 -7.83 5.37 -2.58
N PRO A 160 -8.54 6.11 -3.45
CA PRO A 160 -9.48 7.18 -3.06
C PRO A 160 -10.45 6.76 -1.95
N ARG A 161 -10.89 5.52 -1.97
CA ARG A 161 -11.82 4.95 -0.98
C ARG A 161 -11.33 5.03 0.47
N VAL A 162 -10.02 5.01 0.68
CA VAL A 162 -9.45 5.13 2.04
C VAL A 162 -9.60 6.55 2.55
N PHE A 163 -9.33 7.56 1.71
CA PHE A 163 -9.57 8.96 2.07
C PHE A 163 -11.04 9.26 2.30
N GLU A 164 -11.95 8.70 1.47
CA GLU A 164 -13.39 8.80 1.69
C GLU A 164 -13.77 8.27 3.08
N LYS A 165 -13.28 7.09 3.48
CA LYS A 165 -13.55 6.51 4.81
C LYS A 165 -13.02 7.37 5.95
N ILE A 166 -11.82 7.93 5.81
CA ILE A 166 -11.25 8.85 6.80
C ILE A 166 -12.13 10.09 6.94
N TYR A 167 -12.55 10.66 5.82
CA TYR A 167 -13.44 11.82 5.79
C TYR A 167 -14.81 11.52 6.43
N GLU A 168 -15.45 10.42 6.03
CA GLU A 168 -16.74 9.99 6.59
C GLU A 168 -16.64 9.72 8.10
N GLY A 169 -15.57 9.08 8.56
CA GLY A 169 -15.30 8.84 9.97
C GLY A 169 -15.14 10.14 10.76
N ALA A 170 -14.39 11.10 10.23
CA ALA A 170 -14.21 12.41 10.85
C ALA A 170 -15.52 13.20 10.90
N LYS A 171 -16.31 13.17 9.81
CA LYS A 171 -17.63 13.80 9.74
C LYS A 171 -18.62 13.20 10.74
N ALA A 172 -18.64 11.87 10.85
CA ALA A 172 -19.49 11.18 11.82
C ALA A 172 -19.10 11.51 13.27
N LYS A 173 -17.78 11.59 13.57
CA LYS A 173 -17.28 12.02 14.87
C LYS A 173 -17.66 13.46 15.21
N ALA A 174 -17.57 14.38 14.25
CA ALA A 174 -18.01 15.75 14.41
C ALA A 174 -19.53 15.85 14.68
N ALA A 175 -20.33 15.07 13.97
CA ALA A 175 -21.79 15.03 14.16
C ALA A 175 -22.18 14.50 15.56
N LYS A 176 -21.48 13.50 16.08
CA LYS A 176 -21.69 13.01 17.47
C LYS A 176 -21.36 14.05 18.53
N GLY A 177 -20.47 15.00 18.24
CA GLY A 177 -20.12 16.11 19.12
C GLY A 177 -21.15 17.26 19.14
N GLY A 178 -22.30 17.12 18.47
CA GLY A 178 -23.37 18.10 18.43
C GLY A 178 -23.39 18.97 17.16
N THR A 179 -24.46 19.76 17.04
CA THR A 179 -24.72 20.59 15.84
C THR A 179 -23.62 21.62 15.56
N LEU A 180 -23.03 22.21 16.61
CA LEU A 180 -21.96 23.18 16.48
C LEU A 180 -20.69 22.55 15.89
N ASN A 181 -20.29 21.39 16.40
CA ASN A 181 -19.11 20.68 15.91
C ASN A 181 -19.30 20.21 14.46
N LYS A 182 -20.50 19.77 14.11
CA LYS A 182 -20.86 19.44 12.73
C LYS A 182 -20.75 20.66 11.81
N ALA A 183 -21.33 21.79 12.19
CA ALA A 183 -21.25 23.04 11.40
C ALA A 183 -19.81 23.53 11.24
N LEU A 184 -19.01 23.44 12.31
CA LEU A 184 -17.58 23.77 12.28
C LEU A 184 -16.83 22.88 11.28
N PHE A 185 -17.07 21.57 11.31
CA PHE A 185 -16.46 20.61 10.38
C PHE A 185 -16.88 20.91 8.93
N ASP A 186 -18.18 21.06 8.65
CA ASP A 186 -18.70 21.31 7.31
C ASP A 186 -18.14 22.65 6.74
N ARG A 187 -17.98 23.68 7.57
CA ARG A 187 -17.34 24.94 7.16
C ARG A 187 -15.85 24.77 6.90
N SER A 188 -15.14 24.02 7.75
CA SER A 188 -13.71 23.76 7.57
C SER A 188 -13.44 23.06 6.23
N VAL A 189 -14.27 22.09 5.83
CA VAL A 189 -14.14 21.40 4.54
C VAL A 189 -14.23 22.38 3.38
N LYS A 190 -15.20 23.30 3.39
CA LYS A 190 -15.33 24.33 2.34
C LYS A 190 -14.06 25.20 2.25
N VAL A 191 -13.56 25.67 3.39
CA VAL A 191 -12.34 26.46 3.46
C VAL A 191 -11.12 25.70 2.94
N ALA A 192 -11.00 24.40 3.26
CA ALA A 192 -9.90 23.57 2.75
C ALA A 192 -9.93 23.42 1.22
N VAL A 193 -11.13 23.23 0.63
CA VAL A 193 -11.29 23.14 -0.82
C VAL A 193 -10.97 24.47 -1.50
N GLU A 194 -11.47 25.59 -0.96
CA GLU A 194 -11.20 26.93 -1.47
C GLU A 194 -9.69 27.24 -1.39
N TRP A 195 -9.05 26.90 -0.28
CA TRP A 195 -7.60 27.04 -0.09
C TRP A 195 -6.80 26.25 -1.11
N SER A 196 -7.14 24.98 -1.33
CA SER A 196 -6.47 24.12 -2.31
C SER A 196 -6.57 24.69 -3.72
N ARG A 197 -7.76 25.15 -4.13
CA ARG A 197 -7.99 25.78 -5.43
C ARG A 197 -7.20 27.08 -5.57
N ALA A 198 -7.19 27.91 -4.54
CA ALA A 198 -6.43 29.16 -4.53
C ALA A 198 -4.92 28.92 -4.62
N LYS A 199 -4.40 27.89 -3.97
CA LYS A 199 -3.00 27.47 -4.11
C LYS A 199 -2.64 27.05 -5.53
N ILE A 200 -3.47 26.26 -6.17
CA ILE A 200 -3.28 25.82 -7.57
C ILE A 200 -3.28 27.03 -8.51
N SER A 201 -4.14 28.03 -8.28
CA SER A 201 -4.19 29.26 -9.07
C SER A 201 -3.05 30.27 -8.78
N GLY A 202 -2.17 29.93 -7.81
CA GLY A 202 -1.01 30.76 -7.44
C GLY A 202 -1.35 32.02 -6.61
N ARG A 203 -2.64 32.26 -6.26
CA ARG A 203 -3.05 33.44 -5.49
C ARG A 203 -4.01 33.08 -4.37
N VAL A 204 -3.55 33.23 -3.13
CA VAL A 204 -4.36 32.98 -1.94
C VAL A 204 -4.75 34.30 -1.29
N PRO A 205 -6.06 34.65 -1.21
CA PRO A 205 -6.52 35.83 -0.50
C PRO A 205 -6.17 35.80 0.99
N LEU A 206 -5.79 36.94 1.56
CA LEU A 206 -5.41 37.03 2.99
C LEU A 206 -6.55 36.55 3.93
N ALA A 207 -7.79 36.91 3.62
CA ALA A 207 -8.95 36.47 4.38
C ALA A 207 -9.09 34.94 4.38
N LEU A 208 -8.84 34.29 3.26
CA LEU A 208 -8.86 32.82 3.14
C LEU A 208 -7.70 32.17 3.92
N ALA A 209 -6.52 32.81 3.88
CA ALA A 209 -5.35 32.37 4.67
C ALA A 209 -5.63 32.42 6.18
N ALA A 210 -6.24 33.48 6.67
CA ALA A 210 -6.64 33.60 8.07
C ALA A 210 -7.68 32.54 8.47
N GLN A 211 -8.68 32.30 7.65
CA GLN A 211 -9.68 31.24 7.88
C GLN A 211 -9.03 29.86 7.90
N TYR A 212 -8.15 29.56 6.94
CA TYR A 212 -7.44 28.29 6.90
C TYR A 212 -6.62 28.07 8.18
N THR A 213 -5.86 29.07 8.64
CA THR A 213 -5.08 28.98 9.87
C THR A 213 -5.96 28.74 11.11
N PHE A 214 -7.12 29.36 11.17
CA PHE A 214 -8.11 29.14 12.25
C PHE A 214 -8.59 27.68 12.26
N TYR A 215 -9.05 27.19 11.10
CA TYR A 215 -9.53 25.79 10.99
C TYR A 215 -8.40 24.77 11.10
N ASP A 216 -7.17 25.15 10.78
CA ASP A 216 -6.01 24.29 10.95
C ASP A 216 -5.84 23.84 12.39
N ARG A 217 -5.89 24.79 13.33
CA ARG A 217 -5.75 24.51 14.76
C ARG A 217 -6.91 23.68 15.32
N LEU A 218 -8.12 23.88 14.84
CA LEU A 218 -9.32 23.25 15.38
C LEU A 218 -9.63 21.90 14.78
N VAL A 219 -9.37 21.72 13.48
CA VAL A 219 -9.83 20.56 12.70
C VAL A 219 -8.67 19.87 12.00
N TYR A 220 -7.89 20.56 11.14
CA TYR A 220 -6.94 19.87 10.25
C TYR A 220 -5.74 19.31 11.00
N ALA A 221 -5.26 19.98 12.05
CA ALA A 221 -4.21 19.44 12.90
C ALA A 221 -4.60 18.11 13.55
N LYS A 222 -5.88 17.96 13.96
CA LYS A 222 -6.40 16.71 14.53
C LYS A 222 -6.52 15.62 13.48
N LEU A 223 -6.90 15.97 12.24
CA LEU A 223 -6.94 15.03 11.13
C LEU A 223 -5.53 14.55 10.75
N ARG A 224 -4.56 15.48 10.68
CA ARG A 224 -3.16 15.10 10.44
C ARG A 224 -2.61 14.22 11.56
N ALA A 225 -2.91 14.54 12.81
CA ALA A 225 -2.51 13.73 13.96
C ALA A 225 -3.08 12.30 13.87
N ALA A 226 -4.33 12.14 13.45
CA ALA A 226 -4.94 10.82 13.24
C ALA A 226 -4.28 10.01 12.10
N MET A 227 -3.50 10.66 11.23
CA MET A 227 -2.69 10.03 10.18
C MET A 227 -1.20 9.95 10.55
N GLY A 228 -0.86 10.00 11.84
CA GLY A 228 0.50 9.94 12.36
C GLY A 228 1.21 11.28 12.51
N GLY A 229 0.62 12.38 12.08
CA GLY A 229 1.11 13.76 12.32
C GLY A 229 2.29 14.22 11.45
N GLN A 230 2.98 13.31 10.75
CA GLN A 230 4.15 13.61 9.93
C GLN A 230 3.90 13.52 8.42
N LEU A 231 2.67 13.24 8.01
CA LEU A 231 2.30 13.05 6.61
C LEU A 231 2.50 14.34 5.81
N LYS A 232 3.38 14.27 4.79
CA LYS A 232 3.70 15.36 3.85
C LYS A 232 3.04 15.12 2.49
N TYR A 233 3.05 13.87 2.04
CA TYR A 233 2.58 13.47 0.73
C TYR A 233 1.49 12.41 0.84
N ALA A 234 0.46 12.58 0.05
CA ALA A 234 -0.59 11.59 -0.15
C ALA A 234 -0.80 11.40 -1.65
N VAL A 235 -0.55 10.19 -2.12
CA VAL A 235 -0.64 9.81 -3.54
C VAL A 235 -1.85 8.90 -3.71
N SER A 236 -2.69 9.20 -4.70
CA SER A 236 -3.91 8.47 -5.01
C SER A 236 -4.16 8.39 -6.51
#